data_00ef9f4c4fd9b06aa9041f159035c201
#
_entry.id   00ef9f4c4fd9b06aa9041f159035c201
#
_cell.length_a   1.000
_cell.length_b   1.000
_cell.length_c   1.000
_cell.angle_alpha   90.00
_cell.angle_beta   90.00
_cell.angle_gamma   90.00
#
_symmetry.space_group_name_H-M   'P 1'
#
loop_
_entity.id
_entity.type
_entity.pdbx_description
1 polymer ?
#
loop_
_entity_poly.entity_id
_entity_poly.type
_entity_poly.pdbx_seq_one_letter_code
_entity_poly.pdbx_strand_id
1 'polypeptide(L)'
;MIKKFENLMFRPVPMWLLLLGVVVLGCGAAALSASAVFVERGGDLGLVGKASHRVSTIPMMLMAAKEELLEEDVSVAHAVPLADGIEIFGAPQGGYLAVNRTDDEFGYLKVALLDMATGAEVHSWRALPAWFDPLDAGGRTASRTGIGMGYVDIDRGELITMVGENASLIKVDANSQLVWQNDDFIFHHLINVDADGNIWVPTHLGVHPEMLPFQPNYRDDGFAEISSDGHVLYHKSVTDVLLQSGLEHLLFIKLLEPDQIHLNSVDVAETSTAHWQKGDVLLSLRHLSMVILFRPSTDKVVWYQVGPWLNQHDAEFLEDGRISVFGNDVVTNEVDRTTENSPYRHGHNTIYVHDFTTGETTKPYDAQMGASPFNTVTGGAISYAEGGRFLVHYDNQAVVDIYSESGDLVGRYTRLNAAGRALRGSAMLFDAGSYNWLNK
;
A
#
# COMPACT_ATOMS: atom_id res chain seq x y z
N MET A 1 7.76 39.61 -47.34
CA MET A 1 6.80 38.58 -46.82
C MET A 1 6.45 38.82 -45.36
N ILE A 2 7.41 39.13 -44.50
CA ILE A 2 7.23 39.33 -43.04
C ILE A 2 6.28 40.53 -42.73
N LYS A 3 6.46 41.70 -43.35
CA LYS A 3 5.53 42.86 -43.15
C LYS A 3 4.08 42.60 -43.55
N LYS A 4 3.82 41.68 -44.51
CA LYS A 4 2.45 41.30 -44.86
C LYS A 4 1.82 40.38 -43.79
N PHE A 5 2.63 39.59 -43.08
CA PHE A 5 2.21 38.68 -41.99
C PHE A 5 1.91 39.48 -40.71
N GLU A 6 2.76 40.47 -40.39
CA GLU A 6 2.53 41.39 -39.26
C GLU A 6 1.22 42.18 -39.42
N ASN A 7 0.96 42.73 -40.61
CA ASN A 7 -0.30 43.44 -40.88
C ASN A 7 -1.56 42.56 -40.85
N LEU A 8 -1.42 41.23 -40.97
CA LEU A 8 -2.52 40.28 -40.84
C LEU A 8 -2.78 39.94 -39.39
N MET A 9 -1.73 39.81 -38.58
CA MET A 9 -1.81 39.44 -37.15
C MET A 9 -2.36 40.55 -36.26
N PHE A 10 -2.17 41.82 -36.65
CA PHE A 10 -2.61 42.99 -35.87
C PHE A 10 -3.86 43.69 -36.44
N ARG A 11 -4.64 43.03 -37.32
CA ARG A 11 -5.95 43.57 -37.70
C ARG A 11 -6.92 43.49 -36.55
N PRO A 12 -7.63 44.58 -36.21
CA PRO A 12 -8.64 44.52 -35.16
C PRO A 12 -9.73 43.54 -35.59
N VAL A 13 -9.89 42.48 -34.77
CA VAL A 13 -10.96 41.49 -34.96
C VAL A 13 -12.26 42.11 -34.46
N PRO A 14 -13.33 42.16 -35.27
CA PRO A 14 -14.64 42.64 -34.82
C PRO A 14 -15.10 41.93 -33.56
N MET A 15 -15.59 42.65 -32.56
CA MET A 15 -15.99 42.10 -31.27
C MET A 15 -17.02 40.97 -31.40
N TRP A 16 -17.92 41.05 -32.38
CA TRP A 16 -18.90 39.98 -32.62
C TRP A 16 -18.25 38.65 -33.07
N LEU A 17 -17.11 38.71 -33.79
CA LEU A 17 -16.33 37.50 -34.14
C LEU A 17 -15.66 36.87 -32.93
N LEU A 18 -15.16 37.68 -32.01
CA LEU A 18 -14.62 37.21 -30.74
C LEU A 18 -15.72 36.56 -29.88
N LEU A 19 -16.88 37.22 -29.78
CA LEU A 19 -18.04 36.66 -29.08
C LEU A 19 -18.54 35.36 -29.70
N LEU A 20 -18.61 35.31 -31.04
CA LEU A 20 -18.97 34.08 -31.76
C LEU A 20 -17.94 32.96 -31.48
N GLY A 21 -16.65 33.28 -31.48
CA GLY A 21 -15.58 32.36 -31.13
C GLY A 21 -15.73 31.81 -29.71
N VAL A 22 -16.05 32.63 -28.73
CA VAL A 22 -16.30 32.23 -27.35
C VAL A 22 -17.53 31.32 -27.26
N VAL A 23 -18.63 31.63 -27.95
CA VAL A 23 -19.83 30.79 -27.97
C VAL A 23 -19.56 29.44 -28.62
N VAL A 24 -18.87 29.42 -29.77
CA VAL A 24 -18.53 28.17 -30.46
C VAL A 24 -17.61 27.29 -29.62
N LEU A 25 -16.59 27.86 -28.97
CA LEU A 25 -15.69 27.15 -28.07
C LEU A 25 -16.44 26.63 -26.84
N GLY A 26 -17.32 27.46 -26.25
CA GLY A 26 -18.14 27.05 -25.09
C GLY A 26 -19.12 25.92 -25.42
N CYS A 27 -19.79 25.99 -26.55
CA CYS A 27 -20.67 24.91 -27.02
C CYS A 27 -19.88 23.63 -27.35
N GLY A 28 -18.71 23.79 -27.97
CA GLY A 28 -17.81 22.67 -28.23
C GLY A 28 -17.34 21.97 -26.96
N ALA A 29 -16.92 22.75 -25.97
CA ALA A 29 -16.51 22.21 -24.68
C ALA A 29 -17.67 21.51 -23.95
N ALA A 30 -18.86 22.09 -23.94
CA ALA A 30 -20.05 21.49 -23.36
C ALA A 30 -20.43 20.17 -24.06
N ALA A 31 -20.37 20.13 -25.39
CA ALA A 31 -20.64 18.91 -26.17
C ALA A 31 -19.61 17.80 -25.88
N LEU A 32 -18.32 18.15 -25.77
CA LEU A 32 -17.26 17.21 -25.42
C LEU A 32 -17.46 16.66 -24.00
N SER A 33 -17.77 17.53 -23.03
CA SER A 33 -18.04 17.10 -21.66
C SER A 33 -19.26 16.20 -21.55
N ALA A 34 -20.36 16.55 -22.23
CA ALA A 34 -21.57 15.73 -22.27
C ALA A 34 -21.30 14.35 -22.92
N SER A 35 -20.50 14.32 -24.00
CA SER A 35 -20.11 13.08 -24.67
C SER A 35 -19.24 12.19 -23.78
N ALA A 36 -18.31 12.79 -23.00
CA ALA A 36 -17.48 12.06 -22.06
C ALA A 36 -18.32 11.43 -20.93
N VAL A 37 -19.20 12.23 -20.30
CA VAL A 37 -20.13 11.73 -19.25
C VAL A 37 -21.04 10.63 -19.78
N PHE A 38 -21.50 10.73 -21.03
CA PHE A 38 -22.34 9.70 -21.65
C PHE A 38 -21.57 8.38 -21.79
N VAL A 39 -20.30 8.44 -22.22
CA VAL A 39 -19.42 7.26 -22.34
C VAL A 39 -19.09 6.67 -20.97
N GLU A 40 -18.81 7.50 -19.97
CA GLU A 40 -18.57 7.06 -18.58
C GLU A 40 -19.78 6.32 -17.97
N ARG A 41 -21.00 6.67 -18.43
CA ARG A 41 -22.24 5.99 -18.02
C ARG A 41 -22.59 4.76 -18.88
N GLY A 42 -21.61 4.24 -19.63
CA GLY A 42 -21.78 3.04 -20.44
C GLY A 42 -22.40 3.26 -21.82
N GLY A 43 -22.57 4.52 -22.26
CA GLY A 43 -23.02 4.84 -23.61
C GLY A 43 -21.91 4.65 -24.65
N ASP A 44 -22.26 4.26 -25.87
CA ASP A 44 -21.31 4.14 -26.98
C ASP A 44 -21.56 5.22 -28.04
N LEU A 45 -20.58 6.11 -28.21
CA LEU A 45 -20.51 7.09 -29.29
C LEU A 45 -19.38 6.76 -30.28
N GLY A 46 -18.90 5.52 -30.29
CA GLY A 46 -17.82 5.08 -31.17
C GLY A 46 -16.56 5.91 -31.06
N LEU A 47 -15.96 6.28 -32.19
CA LEU A 47 -14.73 7.08 -32.22
C LEU A 47 -14.89 8.49 -31.61
N VAL A 48 -16.06 9.10 -31.73
CA VAL A 48 -16.34 10.42 -31.15
C VAL A 48 -16.34 10.33 -29.62
N GLY A 49 -16.99 9.31 -29.05
CA GLY A 49 -16.99 9.09 -27.63
C GLY A 49 -15.60 8.85 -27.05
N LYS A 50 -14.80 8.01 -27.70
CA LYS A 50 -13.41 7.75 -27.31
C LYS A 50 -12.53 9.01 -27.38
N ALA A 51 -12.70 9.83 -28.43
CA ALA A 51 -11.99 11.09 -28.56
C ALA A 51 -12.41 12.11 -27.50
N SER A 52 -13.72 12.24 -27.23
CA SER A 52 -14.27 13.13 -26.20
C SER A 52 -13.79 12.74 -24.81
N HIS A 53 -13.80 11.46 -24.48
CA HIS A 53 -13.28 10.95 -23.21
C HIS A 53 -11.78 11.28 -23.06
N ARG A 54 -10.96 11.00 -24.07
CA ARG A 54 -9.52 11.35 -24.04
C ARG A 54 -9.26 12.86 -23.87
N VAL A 55 -10.05 13.69 -24.53
CA VAL A 55 -9.91 15.15 -24.40
C VAL A 55 -10.36 15.64 -23.02
N SER A 56 -11.45 15.08 -22.48
CA SER A 56 -11.93 15.45 -21.14
C SER A 56 -10.99 15.02 -20.01
N THR A 57 -10.17 13.98 -20.23
CA THR A 57 -9.17 13.53 -19.27
C THR A 57 -7.85 14.33 -19.32
N ILE A 58 -7.61 15.13 -20.38
CA ILE A 58 -6.40 15.96 -20.49
C ILE A 58 -6.17 16.87 -19.28
N PRO A 59 -7.16 17.60 -18.72
CA PRO A 59 -6.94 18.41 -17.53
C PRO A 59 -6.51 17.57 -16.32
N MET A 60 -7.11 16.40 -16.12
CA MET A 60 -6.71 15.46 -15.06
C MET A 60 -5.31 14.91 -15.30
N MET A 61 -4.98 14.54 -16.55
CA MET A 61 -3.64 14.11 -16.93
C MET A 61 -2.60 15.22 -16.73
N LEU A 62 -2.96 16.48 -17.04
CA LEU A 62 -2.08 17.64 -16.80
C LEU A 62 -1.95 17.94 -15.31
N MET A 63 -3.01 17.78 -14.53
CA MET A 63 -2.95 17.90 -13.06
C MET A 63 -2.13 16.78 -12.46
N ALA A 64 -2.34 15.54 -12.87
CA ALA A 64 -1.54 14.40 -12.46
C ALA A 64 -0.07 14.56 -12.88
N ALA A 65 0.20 14.99 -14.12
CA ALA A 65 1.56 15.29 -14.56
C ALA A 65 2.18 16.49 -13.83
N LYS A 66 1.37 17.48 -13.44
CA LYS A 66 1.83 18.59 -12.60
C LYS A 66 2.12 18.12 -11.18
N GLU A 67 1.26 17.32 -10.60
CA GLU A 67 1.50 16.65 -9.31
C GLU A 67 2.73 15.75 -9.43
N GLU A 68 2.84 15.01 -10.52
CA GLU A 68 3.99 14.17 -10.85
C GLU A 68 5.31 14.93 -11.04
N LEU A 69 5.28 16.12 -11.65
CA LEU A 69 6.43 16.99 -11.80
C LEU A 69 6.76 17.81 -10.54
N LEU A 70 5.78 17.99 -9.64
CA LEU A 70 5.91 18.71 -8.38
C LEU A 70 6.02 17.80 -7.16
N GLU A 71 5.69 16.53 -7.28
CA GLU A 71 5.99 15.52 -6.24
C GLU A 71 7.48 15.16 -6.29
N GLU A 72 8.29 16.09 -5.86
CA GLU A 72 9.51 15.72 -5.15
C GLU A 72 9.10 14.85 -3.97
N ASP A 73 9.70 13.65 -3.85
CA ASP A 73 9.60 12.69 -2.75
C ASP A 73 8.40 12.90 -1.81
N VAL A 74 7.52 11.92 -1.68
CA VAL A 74 6.35 12.01 -0.79
C VAL A 74 6.84 12.30 0.63
N SER A 75 6.97 13.58 0.92
CA SER A 75 7.57 14.07 2.16
C SER A 75 6.51 14.71 3.05
N VAL A 76 6.59 14.41 4.34
CA VAL A 76 5.62 14.81 5.35
C VAL A 76 6.28 15.79 6.31
N ALA A 77 5.59 16.91 6.60
CA ALA A 77 6.04 17.88 7.61
C ALA A 77 5.32 17.59 8.93
N HIS A 78 6.10 17.53 10.01
CA HIS A 78 5.59 17.27 11.35
C HIS A 78 5.62 18.50 12.25
N ALA A 79 4.66 18.58 13.16
CA ALA A 79 4.65 19.59 14.22
C ALA A 79 5.68 19.27 15.34
N VAL A 80 6.07 17.99 15.46
CA VAL A 80 7.08 17.51 16.43
C VAL A 80 8.44 17.42 15.73
N PRO A 81 9.54 17.86 16.37
CA PRO A 81 10.86 17.67 15.82
C PRO A 81 11.19 16.18 15.67
N LEU A 82 11.76 15.80 14.53
CA LEU A 82 12.21 14.44 14.22
C LEU A 82 13.72 14.43 13.98
N ALA A 83 14.36 13.34 14.39
CA ALA A 83 15.78 13.09 14.07
C ALA A 83 15.86 12.19 12.81
N ASP A 84 16.86 12.40 11.95
CA ASP A 84 17.12 11.49 10.85
C ASP A 84 17.78 10.19 11.35
N GLY A 85 17.34 9.07 10.82
CA GLY A 85 17.85 7.75 11.19
C GLY A 85 17.11 7.12 12.36
N ILE A 86 17.80 6.31 13.15
CA ILE A 86 17.26 5.62 14.33
C ILE A 86 17.55 6.44 15.60
N GLU A 87 16.49 6.78 16.31
CA GLU A 87 16.56 7.35 17.65
C GLU A 87 16.19 6.28 18.67
N ILE A 88 17.04 6.02 19.65
CA ILE A 88 16.82 5.03 20.71
C ILE A 88 16.46 5.74 22.00
N PHE A 89 15.37 5.28 22.64
CA PHE A 89 14.89 5.79 23.90
C PHE A 89 15.23 4.81 25.04
N GLY A 90 16.06 5.25 25.98
CA GLY A 90 16.49 4.45 27.12
C GLY A 90 17.73 3.59 26.84
N ALA A 91 17.66 2.28 27.16
CA ALA A 91 18.78 1.37 26.98
C ALA A 91 19.06 1.09 25.49
N PRO A 92 20.33 0.90 25.08
CA PRO A 92 20.67 0.51 23.72
C PRO A 92 19.91 -0.76 23.30
N GLN A 93 19.35 -0.74 22.08
CA GLN A 93 18.64 -1.87 21.50
C GLN A 93 19.58 -2.61 20.53
N GLY A 94 19.67 -3.92 20.66
CA GLY A 94 20.35 -4.77 19.67
C GLY A 94 19.39 -5.22 18.57
N GLY A 95 19.95 -5.75 17.48
CA GLY A 95 19.19 -6.25 16.34
C GLY A 95 19.31 -5.37 15.12
N TYR A 96 18.45 -5.63 14.15
CA TYR A 96 18.51 -4.96 12.86
C TYR A 96 17.14 -4.41 12.48
N LEU A 97 17.16 -3.35 11.68
CA LEU A 97 15.97 -2.73 11.09
C LEU A 97 16.16 -2.67 9.58
N ALA A 98 15.35 -3.44 8.84
CA ALA A 98 15.28 -3.25 7.40
C ALA A 98 14.33 -2.10 7.08
N VAL A 99 14.76 -1.17 6.23
CA VAL A 99 14.02 0.05 5.91
C VAL A 99 14.15 0.43 4.45
N ASN A 100 13.12 1.03 3.89
CA ASN A 100 13.22 1.64 2.58
C ASN A 100 14.04 2.93 2.64
N ARG A 101 15.02 3.07 1.76
CA ARG A 101 15.83 4.27 1.58
C ARG A 101 16.02 4.59 0.09
N THR A 102 16.35 5.83 -0.23
CA THR A 102 16.80 6.19 -1.58
C THR A 102 18.25 5.75 -1.76
N ASP A 103 18.56 5.13 -2.89
CA ASP A 103 19.93 4.87 -3.29
C ASP A 103 20.57 6.16 -3.82
N ASP A 104 21.65 6.61 -3.17
CA ASP A 104 22.29 7.88 -3.49
C ASP A 104 22.99 7.85 -4.87
N GLU A 105 23.31 6.65 -5.38
CA GLU A 105 23.97 6.49 -6.67
C GLU A 105 22.99 6.51 -7.84
N PHE A 106 21.83 5.86 -7.69
CA PHE A 106 20.88 5.65 -8.77
C PHE A 106 19.59 6.44 -8.62
N GLY A 107 19.31 7.01 -7.45
CA GLY A 107 18.07 7.74 -7.17
C GLY A 107 16.82 6.89 -7.03
N TYR A 108 16.96 5.55 -7.01
CA TYR A 108 15.87 4.60 -6.80
C TYR A 108 15.71 4.24 -5.33
N LEU A 109 14.57 3.65 -4.97
CA LEU A 109 14.42 3.05 -3.65
C LEU A 109 15.29 1.79 -3.53
N LYS A 110 15.89 1.60 -2.37
CA LYS A 110 16.57 0.38 -1.91
C LYS A 110 16.00 -0.06 -0.58
N VAL A 111 16.17 -1.30 -0.21
CA VAL A 111 15.97 -1.77 1.15
C VAL A 111 17.32 -1.81 1.84
N ALA A 112 17.49 -1.06 2.92
CA ALA A 112 18.71 -1.02 3.71
C ALA A 112 18.51 -1.76 5.03
N LEU A 113 19.49 -2.56 5.44
CA LEU A 113 19.53 -3.20 6.75
C LEU A 113 20.42 -2.36 7.67
N LEU A 114 19.84 -1.82 8.72
CA LEU A 114 20.50 -0.98 9.69
C LEU A 114 20.78 -1.77 10.98
N ASP A 115 21.98 -1.64 11.52
CA ASP A 115 22.28 -2.07 12.88
C ASP A 115 21.66 -1.07 13.88
N MET A 116 20.78 -1.54 14.74
CA MET A 116 20.02 -0.69 15.65
C MET A 116 20.89 -0.04 16.74
N ALA A 117 22.00 -0.66 17.13
CA ALA A 117 22.84 -0.12 18.16
C ALA A 117 23.71 1.06 17.68
N THR A 118 24.05 1.07 16.39
CA THR A 118 24.93 2.06 15.77
C THR A 118 24.25 2.98 14.77
N GLY A 119 23.08 2.59 14.25
CA GLY A 119 22.40 3.25 13.13
C GLY A 119 23.10 3.05 11.78
N ALA A 120 24.17 2.26 11.74
CA ALA A 120 24.94 2.04 10.52
C ALA A 120 24.21 1.11 9.54
N GLU A 121 24.28 1.44 8.24
CA GLU A 121 23.85 0.53 7.20
C GLU A 121 24.87 -0.61 7.06
N VAL A 122 24.43 -1.84 7.34
CA VAL A 122 25.28 -3.03 7.29
C VAL A 122 25.11 -3.82 6.01
N HIS A 123 23.97 -3.63 5.32
CA HIS A 123 23.67 -4.23 4.03
C HIS A 123 22.62 -3.43 3.29
N SER A 124 22.50 -3.63 1.96
CA SER A 124 21.36 -3.12 1.18
C SER A 124 21.06 -3.96 -0.07
N TRP A 125 19.77 -4.15 -0.32
CA TRP A 125 19.27 -4.69 -1.59
C TRP A 125 18.89 -3.51 -2.47
N ARG A 126 19.46 -3.47 -3.69
CA ARG A 126 19.32 -2.36 -4.62
C ARG A 126 18.51 -2.78 -5.84
N ALA A 127 17.63 -1.91 -6.29
CA ALA A 127 16.99 -2.09 -7.57
C ALA A 127 18.00 -1.89 -8.71
N LEU A 128 18.20 -2.92 -9.52
CA LEU A 128 19.09 -2.81 -10.69
C LEU A 128 18.28 -2.35 -11.91
N PRO A 129 18.81 -1.42 -12.74
CA PRO A 129 18.10 -0.93 -13.93
C PRO A 129 17.63 -2.04 -14.90
N ALA A 130 18.33 -3.19 -14.89
CA ALA A 130 17.98 -4.34 -15.73
C ALA A 130 16.67 -5.05 -15.31
N TRP A 131 16.12 -4.76 -14.13
CA TRP A 131 14.84 -5.33 -13.68
C TRP A 131 13.62 -4.57 -14.23
N PHE A 132 13.86 -3.39 -14.78
CA PHE A 132 12.82 -2.54 -15.33
C PHE A 132 12.92 -2.57 -16.85
N ASP A 133 11.93 -3.13 -17.55
CA ASP A 133 11.83 -2.90 -18.98
C ASP A 133 11.38 -1.46 -19.21
N PRO A 134 12.24 -0.59 -19.80
CA PRO A 134 11.88 0.79 -20.05
C PRO A 134 10.74 0.95 -21.06
N LEU A 135 10.33 -0.13 -21.73
CA LEU A 135 9.22 -0.15 -22.71
C LEU A 135 7.90 -0.56 -22.07
N ASP A 136 7.89 -1.35 -20.98
CA ASP A 136 6.67 -1.75 -20.28
C ASP A 136 6.10 -0.65 -19.39
N ALA A 137 6.91 0.32 -19.00
CA ALA A 137 6.49 1.46 -18.18
C ALA A 137 5.57 2.47 -18.90
N GLY A 138 4.95 2.11 -20.03
CA GLY A 138 4.00 2.98 -20.75
C GLY A 138 4.55 4.40 -21.06
N GLY A 139 5.88 4.56 -21.13
CA GLY A 139 6.57 5.84 -21.29
C GLY A 139 6.67 6.65 -19.99
N ARG A 140 6.31 6.11 -18.86
CA ARG A 140 6.55 6.72 -17.55
C ARG A 140 7.96 6.38 -17.11
N THR A 141 8.70 7.40 -16.73
CA THR A 141 10.12 7.27 -16.40
C THR A 141 10.30 6.33 -15.20
N ALA A 142 11.29 5.43 -15.28
CA ALA A 142 11.74 4.52 -14.23
C ALA A 142 12.10 5.23 -12.89
N SER A 143 11.97 6.53 -12.81
CA SER A 143 12.30 7.36 -11.64
C SER A 143 11.42 7.14 -10.41
N ARG A 144 10.30 6.38 -10.55
CA ARG A 144 9.41 6.03 -9.43
C ARG A 144 9.35 4.53 -9.13
N THR A 145 9.99 3.72 -9.93
CA THR A 145 10.08 2.29 -9.71
C THR A 145 11.20 2.01 -8.74
N GLY A 146 10.91 2.13 -7.48
CA GLY A 146 11.76 1.62 -6.42
C GLY A 146 11.30 0.22 -6.02
N ILE A 147 12.14 -0.45 -5.27
CA ILE A 147 11.75 -1.62 -4.49
C ILE A 147 10.75 -1.11 -3.45
N GLY A 148 9.51 -1.62 -3.53
CA GLY A 148 8.50 -1.38 -2.49
C GLY A 148 8.89 -2.03 -1.18
N MET A 149 8.04 -1.91 -0.17
CA MET A 149 8.17 -2.76 1.01
C MET A 149 8.09 -4.21 0.58
N GLY A 150 9.00 -5.00 1.09
CA GLY A 150 9.05 -6.42 0.84
C GLY A 150 9.26 -7.20 2.12
N TYR A 151 9.31 -8.50 1.99
CA TYR A 151 9.73 -9.42 3.03
C TYR A 151 11.24 -9.67 2.92
N VAL A 152 11.95 -9.49 4.01
CA VAL A 152 13.37 -9.80 4.12
C VAL A 152 13.53 -11.13 4.83
N ASP A 153 14.03 -12.16 4.11
CA ASP A 153 14.52 -13.37 4.73
C ASP A 153 15.92 -13.09 5.30
N ILE A 154 15.97 -12.72 6.57
CA ILE A 154 17.19 -12.31 7.23
C ILE A 154 18.20 -13.46 7.40
N ASP A 155 17.75 -14.70 7.42
CA ASP A 155 18.61 -15.88 7.56
C ASP A 155 19.35 -16.20 6.25
N ARG A 156 18.72 -15.95 5.10
CA ARG A 156 19.30 -16.19 3.77
C ARG A 156 19.86 -14.93 3.12
N GLY A 157 19.50 -13.76 3.61
CA GLY A 157 19.85 -12.48 2.99
C GLY A 157 19.08 -12.24 1.69
N GLU A 158 17.89 -12.78 1.57
CA GLU A 158 17.04 -12.64 0.39
C GLU A 158 15.96 -11.58 0.64
N LEU A 159 15.56 -10.89 -0.43
CA LEU A 159 14.45 -9.95 -0.40
C LEU A 159 13.39 -10.39 -1.42
N ILE A 160 12.15 -10.47 -0.97
CA ILE A 160 10.97 -10.62 -1.82
C ILE A 160 10.24 -9.29 -1.81
N THR A 161 9.96 -8.72 -2.97
CA THR A 161 9.37 -7.38 -3.07
C THR A 161 8.58 -7.21 -4.36
N MET A 162 7.81 -6.14 -4.42
CA MET A 162 7.07 -5.75 -5.62
C MET A 162 7.80 -4.64 -6.35
N VAL A 163 7.84 -4.71 -7.67
CA VAL A 163 8.50 -3.72 -8.53
C VAL A 163 7.62 -3.27 -9.68
N GLY A 164 7.79 -2.01 -10.06
CA GLY A 164 7.12 -1.43 -11.22
C GLY A 164 5.64 -1.07 -10.99
N GLU A 165 5.04 -0.45 -12.00
CA GLU A 165 3.62 -0.04 -11.96
C GLU A 165 2.66 -1.24 -12.02
N ASN A 166 3.07 -2.32 -12.69
CA ASN A 166 2.31 -3.57 -12.73
C ASN A 166 2.54 -4.43 -11.48
N ALA A 167 3.34 -3.91 -10.54
CA ALA A 167 3.62 -4.55 -9.27
C ALA A 167 3.95 -6.05 -9.40
N SER A 168 4.92 -6.37 -10.27
CA SER A 168 5.51 -7.70 -10.38
C SER A 168 6.11 -8.13 -9.05
N LEU A 169 5.92 -9.38 -8.67
CA LEU A 169 6.58 -9.95 -7.50
C LEU A 169 7.95 -10.49 -7.90
N ILE A 170 9.00 -10.07 -7.21
CA ILE A 170 10.36 -10.54 -7.45
C ILE A 170 11.02 -11.05 -6.20
N LYS A 171 11.98 -11.95 -6.39
CA LYS A 171 12.93 -12.37 -5.35
C LYS A 171 14.36 -12.06 -5.80
N VAL A 172 15.13 -11.49 -4.91
CA VAL A 172 16.54 -11.19 -5.14
C VAL A 172 17.40 -11.78 -4.02
N ASP A 173 18.65 -12.13 -4.36
CA ASP A 173 19.62 -12.65 -3.41
C ASP A 173 20.33 -11.52 -2.63
N ALA A 174 21.23 -11.89 -1.73
CA ALA A 174 22.05 -10.96 -0.93
C ALA A 174 22.92 -10.02 -1.79
N ASN A 175 23.19 -10.34 -3.05
CA ASN A 175 23.95 -9.50 -3.97
C ASN A 175 23.03 -8.67 -4.88
N SER A 176 21.76 -8.58 -4.56
CA SER A 176 20.74 -7.93 -5.38
C SER A 176 20.60 -8.55 -6.78
N GLN A 177 20.93 -9.82 -6.96
CA GLN A 177 20.72 -10.51 -8.22
C GLN A 177 19.31 -11.09 -8.25
N LEU A 178 18.62 -10.91 -9.37
CA LEU A 178 17.27 -11.44 -9.57
C LEU A 178 17.33 -12.98 -9.54
N VAL A 179 16.56 -13.57 -8.62
CA VAL A 179 16.40 -15.03 -8.51
C VAL A 179 15.24 -15.49 -9.40
N TRP A 180 14.09 -14.83 -9.24
CA TRP A 180 12.90 -15.04 -10.09
C TRP A 180 11.98 -13.81 -10.09
N GLN A 181 11.09 -13.75 -11.07
CA GLN A 181 10.03 -12.76 -11.23
C GLN A 181 8.73 -13.48 -11.58
N ASN A 182 7.64 -13.03 -10.97
CA ASN A 182 6.28 -13.47 -11.28
C ASN A 182 5.42 -12.26 -11.69
N ASP A 183 4.81 -12.36 -12.88
CA ASP A 183 3.97 -11.34 -13.52
C ASP A 183 2.53 -11.85 -13.72
N ASP A 184 2.15 -12.97 -13.10
CA ASP A 184 0.83 -13.58 -13.30
C ASP A 184 -0.31 -12.72 -12.77
N PHE A 185 -0.02 -11.86 -11.79
CA PHE A 185 -0.97 -10.94 -11.16
C PHE A 185 -0.37 -9.55 -10.96
N ILE A 186 -1.22 -8.59 -10.66
CA ILE A 186 -0.83 -7.31 -10.06
C ILE A 186 -0.81 -7.54 -8.55
N PHE A 187 0.38 -7.62 -7.97
CA PHE A 187 0.57 -7.82 -6.53
C PHE A 187 0.53 -6.48 -5.79
N HIS A 188 0.05 -6.48 -4.55
CA HIS A 188 -0.04 -5.25 -3.77
C HIS A 188 -0.03 -5.51 -2.26
N HIS A 189 0.20 -4.45 -1.46
CA HIS A 189 0.21 -4.46 0.01
C HIS A 189 1.25 -5.40 0.64
N LEU A 190 0.90 -6.07 1.74
CA LEU A 190 1.86 -6.82 2.54
C LEU A 190 2.20 -8.18 1.92
N ILE A 191 3.43 -8.60 2.09
CA ILE A 191 3.95 -9.91 1.71
C ILE A 191 4.25 -10.68 2.99
N ASN A 192 3.63 -11.84 3.15
CA ASN A 192 3.92 -12.79 4.22
C ASN A 192 4.54 -14.06 3.65
N VAL A 193 5.42 -14.69 4.40
CA VAL A 193 6.10 -15.93 3.99
C VAL A 193 5.92 -16.97 5.07
N ASP A 194 5.45 -18.16 4.69
CA ASP A 194 5.24 -19.26 5.61
C ASP A 194 6.55 -20.02 5.92
N ALA A 195 6.50 -20.92 6.91
CA ALA A 195 7.64 -21.72 7.33
C ALA A 195 8.18 -22.65 6.23
N ASP A 196 7.38 -22.97 5.22
CA ASP A 196 7.78 -23.76 4.06
C ASP A 196 8.44 -22.87 2.98
N GLY A 197 8.44 -21.55 3.18
CA GLY A 197 9.02 -20.53 2.29
C GLY A 197 8.08 -20.09 1.17
N ASN A 198 6.79 -20.47 1.21
CA ASN A 198 5.80 -19.97 0.27
C ASN A 198 5.35 -18.56 0.65
N ILE A 199 5.00 -17.79 -0.36
CA ILE A 199 4.68 -16.37 -0.24
C ILE A 199 3.17 -16.21 -0.32
N TRP A 200 2.57 -15.56 0.67
CA TRP A 200 1.16 -15.19 0.71
C TRP A 200 1.01 -13.70 0.47
N VAL A 201 0.23 -13.32 -0.55
CA VAL A 201 0.22 -11.95 -1.03
C VAL A 201 -1.13 -11.57 -1.64
N PRO A 202 -1.65 -10.35 -1.36
CA PRO A 202 -2.82 -9.82 -2.05
C PRO A 202 -2.55 -9.58 -3.55
N THR A 203 -3.61 -9.76 -4.36
CA THR A 203 -3.58 -9.56 -5.81
C THR A 203 -4.78 -8.75 -6.29
N HIS A 204 -4.59 -7.94 -7.33
CA HIS A 204 -5.71 -7.39 -8.08
C HIS A 204 -6.07 -8.28 -9.25
N LEU A 205 -7.37 -8.51 -9.37
CA LEU A 205 -7.98 -9.21 -10.50
C LEU A 205 -8.69 -8.21 -11.42
N GLY A 206 -9.16 -8.68 -12.53
CA GLY A 206 -10.09 -7.92 -13.38
C GLY A 206 -11.45 -7.72 -12.69
N VAL A 207 -12.39 -7.15 -13.42
CA VAL A 207 -13.76 -6.99 -12.91
C VAL A 207 -14.40 -8.35 -12.70
N HIS A 208 -14.91 -8.61 -11.51
CA HIS A 208 -15.62 -9.86 -11.21
C HIS A 208 -16.91 -9.94 -12.04
N PRO A 209 -17.20 -11.05 -12.76
CA PRO A 209 -18.35 -11.15 -13.68
C PRO A 209 -19.68 -10.83 -13.02
N GLU A 210 -19.93 -11.27 -11.80
CA GLU A 210 -21.17 -11.02 -11.07
C GLU A 210 -21.33 -9.58 -10.60
N MET A 211 -20.22 -8.85 -10.43
CA MET A 211 -20.24 -7.44 -10.03
C MET A 211 -20.34 -6.48 -11.22
N LEU A 212 -19.97 -6.94 -12.42
CA LEU A 212 -19.98 -6.13 -13.64
C LEU A 212 -21.31 -5.41 -13.94
N PRO A 213 -22.50 -6.01 -13.73
CA PRO A 213 -23.77 -5.33 -13.95
C PRO A 213 -24.06 -4.18 -12.98
N PHE A 214 -23.44 -4.19 -11.82
CA PHE A 214 -23.69 -3.22 -10.75
C PHE A 214 -22.61 -2.14 -10.68
N GLN A 215 -21.34 -2.51 -10.93
CA GLN A 215 -20.19 -1.62 -10.91
C GLN A 215 -19.20 -2.01 -12.02
N PRO A 216 -19.27 -1.36 -13.22
CA PRO A 216 -18.43 -1.72 -14.36
C PRO A 216 -16.91 -1.58 -14.13
N ASN A 217 -16.51 -0.76 -13.17
CA ASN A 217 -15.12 -0.56 -12.79
C ASN A 217 -14.77 -1.26 -11.47
N TYR A 218 -15.58 -2.24 -11.05
CA TYR A 218 -15.30 -3.01 -9.83
C TYR A 218 -13.94 -3.69 -9.94
N ARG A 219 -13.08 -3.42 -8.99
CA ARG A 219 -11.80 -4.08 -8.85
C ARG A 219 -11.96 -5.24 -7.88
N ASP A 220 -11.85 -6.43 -8.39
CA ASP A 220 -11.86 -7.63 -7.57
C ASP A 220 -10.48 -7.81 -6.94
N ASP A 221 -10.44 -7.98 -5.63
CA ASP A 221 -9.26 -8.37 -4.92
C ASP A 221 -9.20 -9.89 -4.79
N GLY A 222 -7.99 -10.43 -4.91
CA GLY A 222 -7.69 -11.82 -4.65
C GLY A 222 -6.49 -11.97 -3.75
N PHE A 223 -6.13 -13.20 -3.48
CA PHE A 223 -4.88 -13.53 -2.81
C PHE A 223 -4.28 -14.79 -3.44
N ALA A 224 -2.96 -14.87 -3.39
CA ALA A 224 -2.20 -15.95 -3.97
C ALA A 224 -1.22 -16.55 -2.96
N GLU A 225 -1.00 -17.87 -3.09
CA GLU A 225 0.15 -18.59 -2.55
C GLU A 225 1.13 -18.80 -3.71
N ILE A 226 2.33 -18.29 -3.56
CA ILE A 226 3.43 -18.40 -4.52
C ILE A 226 4.53 -19.24 -3.88
N SER A 227 5.02 -20.26 -4.56
CA SER A 227 6.10 -21.10 -4.06
C SER A 227 7.41 -20.32 -3.88
N SER A 228 8.33 -20.85 -3.10
CA SER A 228 9.65 -20.25 -2.85
C SER A 228 10.48 -20.05 -4.13
N ASP A 229 10.14 -20.73 -5.23
CA ASP A 229 10.73 -20.60 -6.57
C ASP A 229 9.88 -19.79 -7.57
N GLY A 230 8.83 -19.11 -7.07
CA GLY A 230 8.08 -18.09 -7.80
C GLY A 230 6.86 -18.59 -8.59
N HIS A 231 6.42 -19.84 -8.43
CA HIS A 231 5.25 -20.38 -9.12
C HIS A 231 3.97 -20.24 -8.31
N VAL A 232 2.85 -19.97 -8.98
CA VAL A 232 1.53 -19.91 -8.34
C VAL A 232 1.10 -21.30 -7.89
N LEU A 233 0.89 -21.50 -6.60
CA LEU A 233 0.39 -22.73 -6.01
C LEU A 233 -1.13 -22.68 -5.77
N TYR A 234 -1.63 -21.54 -5.35
CA TYR A 234 -3.04 -21.31 -5.07
C TYR A 234 -3.42 -19.87 -5.39
N HIS A 235 -4.66 -19.65 -5.78
CA HIS A 235 -5.21 -18.32 -6.00
C HIS A 235 -6.72 -18.31 -5.81
N LYS A 236 -7.27 -17.25 -5.18
CA LYS A 236 -8.69 -17.11 -4.91
C LYS A 236 -9.14 -15.66 -4.96
N SER A 237 -10.30 -15.41 -5.57
CA SER A 237 -11.03 -14.14 -5.49
C SER A 237 -11.68 -13.98 -4.11
N VAL A 238 -11.55 -12.79 -3.50
CA VAL A 238 -12.22 -12.47 -2.24
C VAL A 238 -13.72 -12.25 -2.46
N THR A 239 -14.12 -11.73 -3.61
CA THR A 239 -15.54 -11.65 -3.99
C THR A 239 -16.16 -13.05 -4.01
N ASP A 240 -15.49 -14.04 -4.62
CA ASP A 240 -15.93 -15.43 -4.59
C ASP A 240 -16.02 -15.99 -3.16
N VAL A 241 -15.05 -15.69 -2.30
CA VAL A 241 -15.09 -16.11 -0.88
C VAL A 241 -16.36 -15.59 -0.21
N LEU A 242 -16.70 -14.33 -0.41
CA LEU A 242 -17.87 -13.71 0.19
C LEU A 242 -19.19 -14.28 -0.38
N LEU A 243 -19.28 -14.40 -1.71
CA LEU A 243 -20.49 -14.94 -2.39
C LEU A 243 -20.73 -16.40 -2.00
N GLN A 244 -19.71 -17.24 -2.06
CA GLN A 244 -19.84 -18.67 -1.76
C GLN A 244 -20.09 -18.97 -0.28
N SER A 245 -19.78 -18.02 0.60
CA SER A 245 -20.01 -18.13 2.06
C SER A 245 -21.34 -17.52 2.50
N GLY A 246 -22.17 -16.99 1.59
CA GLY A 246 -23.45 -16.32 1.91
C GLY A 246 -23.24 -14.96 2.60
N LEU A 247 -22.10 -14.32 2.36
CA LEU A 247 -21.72 -13.03 2.94
C LEU A 247 -21.87 -11.88 1.94
N GLU A 248 -22.54 -12.11 0.80
CA GLU A 248 -22.79 -11.13 -0.26
C GLU A 248 -23.45 -9.85 0.26
N HIS A 249 -24.29 -9.96 1.29
CA HIS A 249 -24.94 -8.80 1.90
C HIS A 249 -23.95 -7.77 2.44
N LEU A 250 -22.73 -8.17 2.80
CA LEU A 250 -21.65 -7.26 3.25
C LEU A 250 -21.06 -6.45 2.09
N LEU A 251 -21.06 -7.01 0.87
CA LEU A 251 -20.67 -6.26 -0.32
C LEU A 251 -21.70 -5.17 -0.67
N PHE A 252 -22.97 -5.41 -0.40
CA PHE A 252 -24.08 -4.53 -0.79
C PHE A 252 -24.59 -3.64 0.35
N ILE A 253 -23.89 -3.60 1.50
CA ILE A 253 -24.31 -2.78 2.66
C ILE A 253 -24.27 -1.26 2.36
N LYS A 254 -23.50 -0.85 1.38
CA LYS A 254 -23.42 0.50 0.83
C LYS A 254 -23.45 0.45 -0.70
N LEU A 255 -23.51 1.60 -1.37
CA LEU A 255 -23.34 1.65 -2.82
C LEU A 255 -21.98 1.03 -3.18
N LEU A 256 -21.97 0.21 -4.24
CA LEU A 256 -20.76 -0.41 -4.73
C LEU A 256 -19.80 0.64 -5.27
N GLU A 257 -18.59 0.62 -4.76
CA GLU A 257 -17.47 1.42 -5.21
C GLU A 257 -16.53 0.57 -6.06
N PRO A 258 -15.69 1.18 -6.91
CA PRO A 258 -14.68 0.44 -7.67
C PRO A 258 -13.76 -0.40 -6.77
N ASP A 259 -13.38 0.12 -5.62
CA ASP A 259 -12.53 -0.52 -4.62
C ASP A 259 -13.34 -0.86 -3.36
N GLN A 260 -14.24 -1.84 -3.49
CA GLN A 260 -15.21 -2.17 -2.44
C GLN A 260 -14.61 -2.93 -1.26
N ILE A 261 -13.65 -3.79 -1.52
CA ILE A 261 -13.07 -4.73 -0.56
C ILE A 261 -11.79 -4.15 0.06
N HIS A 262 -10.82 -3.83 -0.78
CA HIS A 262 -9.50 -3.35 -0.41
C HIS A 262 -8.78 -4.33 0.53
N LEU A 263 -8.47 -5.54 0.00
CA LEU A 263 -7.66 -6.52 0.70
C LEU A 263 -6.25 -5.97 0.89
N ASN A 264 -5.74 -5.90 2.12
CA ASN A 264 -4.46 -5.29 2.41
C ASN A 264 -3.46 -6.17 3.18
N SER A 265 -3.91 -7.29 3.74
CA SER A 265 -3.00 -8.31 4.24
C SER A 265 -3.59 -9.71 4.08
N VAL A 266 -2.70 -10.67 3.90
CA VAL A 266 -2.96 -12.12 3.92
C VAL A 266 -1.91 -12.73 4.81
N ASP A 267 -2.30 -13.26 5.96
CA ASP A 267 -1.41 -14.00 6.84
C ASP A 267 -1.82 -15.46 6.92
N VAL A 268 -0.88 -16.36 7.17
CA VAL A 268 -1.11 -17.81 7.14
C VAL A 268 -0.79 -18.47 8.47
N ALA A 269 -1.66 -19.36 8.92
CA ALA A 269 -1.48 -20.11 10.15
C ALA A 269 -0.36 -21.15 10.03
N GLU A 270 0.74 -20.93 10.72
CA GLU A 270 1.89 -21.82 10.75
C GLU A 270 1.63 -23.10 11.57
N THR A 271 0.75 -23.02 12.52
CA THR A 271 0.40 -24.13 13.44
C THR A 271 -1.10 -24.27 13.56
N SER A 272 -1.55 -25.46 13.95
CA SER A 272 -2.96 -25.70 14.26
C SER A 272 -3.24 -25.43 15.73
N THR A 273 -4.42 -24.86 15.99
CA THR A 273 -4.97 -24.64 17.33
C THR A 273 -6.36 -25.29 17.44
N ALA A 274 -7.10 -24.98 18.52
CA ALA A 274 -8.51 -25.36 18.61
C ALA A 274 -9.41 -24.59 17.63
N HIS A 275 -8.94 -23.47 17.09
CA HIS A 275 -9.74 -22.50 16.34
C HIS A 275 -9.41 -22.47 14.84
N TRP A 276 -8.20 -22.80 14.47
CA TRP A 276 -7.74 -22.88 13.08
C TRP A 276 -6.79 -24.05 12.83
N GLN A 277 -6.54 -24.35 11.59
CA GLN A 277 -5.60 -25.37 11.13
C GLN A 277 -4.40 -24.71 10.44
N LYS A 278 -3.22 -25.36 10.46
CA LYS A 278 -2.09 -24.94 9.61
C LYS A 278 -2.56 -24.79 8.16
N GLY A 279 -2.23 -23.68 7.53
CA GLY A 279 -2.64 -23.32 6.18
C GLY A 279 -4.00 -22.61 6.08
N ASP A 280 -4.70 -22.35 7.20
CA ASP A 280 -5.80 -21.38 7.20
C ASP A 280 -5.21 -19.96 7.04
N VAL A 281 -5.95 -19.05 6.42
CA VAL A 281 -5.47 -17.69 6.16
C VAL A 281 -6.35 -16.63 6.79
N LEU A 282 -5.72 -15.56 7.30
CA LEU A 282 -6.39 -14.33 7.69
C LEU A 282 -6.39 -13.35 6.51
N LEU A 283 -7.55 -12.78 6.23
CA LEU A 283 -7.74 -11.78 5.19
C LEU A 283 -8.23 -10.49 5.84
N SER A 284 -7.51 -9.38 5.65
CA SER A 284 -7.91 -8.06 6.16
C SER A 284 -8.57 -7.25 5.05
N LEU A 285 -9.89 -7.05 5.14
CA LEU A 285 -10.73 -6.35 4.16
C LEU A 285 -11.03 -4.94 4.67
N ARG A 286 -10.18 -3.98 4.29
CA ARG A 286 -10.15 -2.62 4.83
C ARG A 286 -11.48 -1.87 4.71
N HIS A 287 -12.05 -1.83 3.50
CA HIS A 287 -13.24 -1.03 3.22
C HIS A 287 -14.53 -1.63 3.78
N LEU A 288 -14.47 -2.87 4.25
CA LEU A 288 -15.54 -3.54 4.99
C LEU A 288 -15.29 -3.54 6.50
N SER A 289 -14.16 -3.01 6.96
CA SER A 289 -13.71 -3.11 8.37
C SER A 289 -13.82 -4.53 8.90
N MET A 290 -13.45 -5.51 8.07
CA MET A 290 -13.67 -6.93 8.31
C MET A 290 -12.37 -7.73 8.24
N VAL A 291 -12.24 -8.69 9.14
CA VAL A 291 -11.22 -9.74 9.08
C VAL A 291 -11.91 -11.09 8.90
N ILE A 292 -11.37 -11.90 8.02
CA ILE A 292 -11.88 -13.24 7.70
C ILE A 292 -10.79 -14.27 8.02
N LEU A 293 -11.18 -15.35 8.68
CA LEU A 293 -10.41 -16.60 8.74
C LEU A 293 -10.98 -17.54 7.67
N PHE A 294 -10.20 -17.78 6.63
CA PHE A 294 -10.59 -18.62 5.49
C PHE A 294 -9.73 -19.89 5.46
N ARG A 295 -10.35 -21.00 5.07
CA ARG A 295 -9.70 -22.31 4.93
C ARG A 295 -9.58 -22.71 3.46
N PRO A 296 -8.42 -22.54 2.82
CA PRO A 296 -8.20 -22.89 1.42
C PRO A 296 -8.51 -24.37 1.12
N SER A 297 -8.13 -25.28 2.03
CA SER A 297 -8.32 -26.73 1.83
C SER A 297 -9.77 -27.20 1.71
N THR A 298 -10.73 -26.39 2.18
CA THR A 298 -12.17 -26.70 2.11
C THR A 298 -12.98 -25.61 1.43
N ASP A 299 -12.32 -24.54 1.01
CA ASP A 299 -12.94 -23.36 0.37
C ASP A 299 -14.06 -22.74 1.22
N LYS A 300 -13.78 -22.54 2.54
CA LYS A 300 -14.79 -22.06 3.49
C LYS A 300 -14.27 -20.96 4.39
N VAL A 301 -15.13 -19.98 4.66
CA VAL A 301 -14.96 -19.07 5.79
C VAL A 301 -15.19 -19.85 7.08
N VAL A 302 -14.19 -19.86 7.96
CA VAL A 302 -14.22 -20.51 9.27
C VAL A 302 -14.77 -19.55 10.32
N TRP A 303 -14.36 -18.28 10.21
CA TRP A 303 -14.79 -17.20 11.09
C TRP A 303 -14.65 -15.86 10.36
N TYR A 304 -15.42 -14.88 10.75
CA TYR A 304 -15.23 -13.49 10.35
C TYR A 304 -15.73 -12.54 11.44
N GLN A 305 -15.19 -11.34 11.46
CA GLN A 305 -15.64 -10.28 12.34
C GLN A 305 -15.58 -8.91 11.63
N VAL A 306 -16.65 -8.13 11.78
CA VAL A 306 -16.72 -6.73 11.32
C VAL A 306 -16.54 -5.83 12.54
N GLY A 307 -15.48 -5.01 12.53
CA GLY A 307 -15.10 -4.24 13.70
C GLY A 307 -14.73 -5.11 14.94
N PRO A 308 -14.41 -4.44 16.07
CA PRO A 308 -14.52 -3.01 16.40
C PRO A 308 -13.49 -2.07 15.75
N TRP A 309 -12.51 -2.61 15.02
CA TRP A 309 -11.55 -1.84 14.24
C TRP A 309 -12.22 -1.13 13.06
N LEU A 310 -11.66 0.00 12.65
CA LEU A 310 -12.14 0.78 11.52
C LEU A 310 -11.02 0.94 10.47
N ASN A 311 -11.31 0.56 9.21
CA ASN A 311 -10.37 0.67 8.10
C ASN A 311 -9.01 0.04 8.41
N GLN A 312 -9.01 -1.11 9.08
CA GLN A 312 -7.83 -1.79 9.57
C GLN A 312 -6.86 -2.19 8.45
N HIS A 313 -5.64 -2.40 8.87
CA HIS A 313 -4.60 -3.05 8.09
C HIS A 313 -4.03 -4.20 8.93
N ASP A 314 -3.23 -5.04 8.28
CA ASP A 314 -2.34 -5.98 8.92
C ASP A 314 -2.98 -6.82 10.03
N ALA A 315 -3.63 -7.88 9.61
CA ALA A 315 -4.16 -8.88 10.51
C ALA A 315 -3.21 -10.08 10.55
N GLU A 316 -2.68 -10.43 11.74
CA GLU A 316 -1.68 -11.46 11.92
C GLU A 316 -2.11 -12.51 12.97
N PHE A 317 -1.73 -13.77 12.75
CA PHE A 317 -1.84 -14.80 13.76
C PHE A 317 -0.80 -14.54 14.86
N LEU A 318 -1.25 -14.60 16.09
CA LEU A 318 -0.39 -14.64 17.25
C LEU A 318 -0.33 -16.08 17.78
N GLU A 319 0.69 -16.36 18.56
CA GLU A 319 0.74 -17.62 19.32
C GLU A 319 -0.50 -17.74 20.22
N ASP A 320 -0.81 -18.95 20.65
CA ASP A 320 -1.83 -19.26 21.67
C ASP A 320 -3.31 -18.98 21.31
N GLY A 321 -3.68 -18.96 20.04
CA GLY A 321 -5.09 -18.84 19.62
C GLY A 321 -5.62 -17.42 19.59
N ARG A 322 -4.76 -16.43 19.43
CA ARG A 322 -5.10 -15.02 19.26
C ARG A 322 -4.69 -14.51 17.89
N ILE A 323 -5.26 -13.39 17.49
CA ILE A 323 -4.84 -12.62 16.33
C ILE A 323 -4.63 -11.17 16.74
N SER A 324 -3.72 -10.46 16.06
CA SER A 324 -3.61 -9.01 16.14
C SER A 324 -4.18 -8.34 14.90
N VAL A 325 -4.66 -7.12 15.03
CA VAL A 325 -5.19 -6.30 13.93
C VAL A 325 -4.80 -4.85 14.18
N PHE A 326 -4.14 -4.23 13.20
CA PHE A 326 -3.85 -2.80 13.25
C PHE A 326 -5.08 -1.98 12.85
N GLY A 327 -5.77 -1.40 13.83
CA GLY A 327 -6.89 -0.48 13.61
C GLY A 327 -6.39 0.91 13.26
N ASN A 328 -6.72 1.39 12.05
CA ASN A 328 -6.46 2.80 11.74
C ASN A 328 -7.31 3.71 12.62
N ASP A 329 -8.58 3.38 12.83
CA ASP A 329 -9.53 3.99 13.78
C ASP A 329 -9.59 5.53 13.75
N VAL A 330 -9.06 6.14 12.69
CA VAL A 330 -9.00 7.58 12.52
C VAL A 330 -10.01 8.00 11.47
N VAL A 331 -10.91 8.90 11.86
CA VAL A 331 -11.85 9.56 10.95
C VAL A 331 -11.40 11.00 10.76
N THR A 332 -11.16 11.38 9.53
CA THR A 332 -10.78 12.74 9.14
C THR A 332 -11.92 13.43 8.39
N ASN A 333 -11.90 14.77 8.36
CA ASN A 333 -12.80 15.54 7.52
C ASN A 333 -12.51 15.26 6.02
N GLU A 334 -13.55 15.08 5.21
CA GLU A 334 -13.43 14.84 3.77
C GLU A 334 -12.69 15.95 3.00
N VAL A 335 -12.69 17.18 3.54
CA VAL A 335 -12.04 18.33 2.88
C VAL A 335 -10.52 18.25 2.94
N ASP A 336 -9.99 17.44 3.85
CA ASP A 336 -8.54 17.36 4.07
C ASP A 336 -8.08 15.94 4.43
N ARG A 337 -8.21 15.03 3.46
CA ARG A 337 -7.74 13.64 3.60
C ARG A 337 -6.22 13.52 3.69
N THR A 338 -5.50 14.57 3.34
CA THR A 338 -4.04 14.52 3.16
C THR A 338 -3.28 15.14 4.31
N THR A 339 -3.93 15.87 5.23
CA THR A 339 -3.22 16.62 6.25
C THR A 339 -3.42 16.03 7.63
N GLU A 340 -2.31 15.73 8.25
CA GLU A 340 -2.08 15.44 9.65
C GLU A 340 -2.66 16.50 10.58
N ASN A 341 -2.96 17.67 10.05
CA ASN A 341 -3.44 18.86 10.75
C ASN A 341 -4.94 19.07 10.58
N SER A 342 -5.71 18.04 10.16
CA SER A 342 -7.17 18.20 10.16
C SER A 342 -7.66 18.49 11.57
N PRO A 343 -8.23 19.68 11.84
CA PRO A 343 -8.71 20.03 13.16
C PRO A 343 -9.91 19.17 13.61
N TYR A 344 -10.43 18.33 12.72
CA TYR A 344 -11.60 17.48 12.93
C TYR A 344 -11.24 15.98 12.86
N ARG A 345 -10.06 15.61 13.34
CA ARG A 345 -9.69 14.20 13.49
C ARG A 345 -10.37 13.61 14.73
N HIS A 346 -10.93 12.42 14.58
CA HIS A 346 -11.46 11.62 15.68
C HIS A 346 -10.76 10.27 15.73
N GLY A 347 -10.42 9.78 16.92
CA GLY A 347 -9.76 8.50 17.16
C GLY A 347 -8.24 8.57 17.05
N HIS A 348 -7.62 7.44 17.26
CA HIS A 348 -6.17 7.19 17.11
C HIS A 348 -5.94 5.76 16.65
N ASN A 349 -4.77 5.49 16.08
CA ASN A 349 -4.39 4.12 15.72
C ASN A 349 -4.24 3.28 16.98
N THR A 350 -4.60 2.00 16.89
CA THR A 350 -4.43 1.06 17.99
C THR A 350 -4.24 -0.36 17.49
N ILE A 351 -3.69 -1.23 18.32
CA ILE A 351 -3.58 -2.65 18.06
C ILE A 351 -4.69 -3.36 18.81
N TYR A 352 -5.54 -4.06 18.07
CA TYR A 352 -6.53 -4.95 18.63
C TYR A 352 -5.93 -6.35 18.76
N VAL A 353 -6.27 -7.03 19.83
CA VAL A 353 -5.99 -8.47 20.01
C VAL A 353 -7.31 -9.18 20.26
N HIS A 354 -7.66 -10.09 19.37
CA HIS A 354 -8.84 -10.95 19.50
C HIS A 354 -8.41 -12.32 19.98
N ASP A 355 -9.02 -12.79 21.06
CA ASP A 355 -8.81 -14.10 21.66
C ASP A 355 -9.97 -15.03 21.28
N PHE A 356 -9.70 -16.03 20.47
CA PHE A 356 -10.72 -16.98 20.00
C PHE A 356 -11.25 -17.88 21.11
N THR A 357 -10.50 -18.06 22.21
CA THR A 357 -10.94 -18.88 23.35
C THR A 357 -12.00 -18.19 24.17
N THR A 358 -11.83 -16.89 24.41
CA THR A 358 -12.78 -16.08 25.19
C THR A 358 -13.80 -15.37 24.32
N GLY A 359 -13.50 -15.17 23.04
CA GLY A 359 -14.28 -14.32 22.13
C GLY A 359 -14.11 -12.82 22.39
N GLU A 360 -13.20 -12.42 23.27
CA GLU A 360 -12.97 -11.02 23.62
C GLU A 360 -11.99 -10.35 22.66
N THR A 361 -12.23 -9.08 22.38
CA THR A 361 -11.30 -8.22 21.64
C THR A 361 -10.84 -7.10 22.55
N THR A 362 -9.53 -7.01 22.77
CA THR A 362 -8.90 -6.03 23.67
C THR A 362 -7.97 -5.09 22.89
N LYS A 363 -7.52 -4.03 23.56
CA LYS A 363 -6.56 -3.05 23.03
C LYS A 363 -5.38 -2.93 24.01
N PRO A 364 -4.44 -3.87 23.99
CA PRO A 364 -3.40 -3.95 25.04
C PRO A 364 -2.51 -2.70 25.10
N TYR A 365 -2.35 -1.97 24.00
CA TYR A 365 -1.46 -0.80 23.88
C TYR A 365 -2.20 0.52 23.64
N ASP A 366 -3.51 0.59 23.93
CA ASP A 366 -4.36 1.73 23.59
C ASP A 366 -3.88 3.05 24.22
N ALA A 367 -3.44 3.01 25.48
CA ALA A 367 -2.93 4.18 26.17
C ALA A 367 -1.62 4.73 25.56
N GLN A 368 -0.71 3.84 25.19
CA GLN A 368 0.58 4.17 24.59
C GLN A 368 0.39 4.73 23.18
N MET A 369 -0.41 4.07 22.37
CA MET A 369 -0.70 4.51 21.01
C MET A 369 -1.55 5.78 20.97
N GLY A 370 -2.50 5.92 21.89
CA GLY A 370 -3.28 7.16 22.05
C GLY A 370 -2.46 8.37 22.50
N ALA A 371 -1.33 8.14 23.17
CA ALA A 371 -0.37 9.19 23.54
C ALA A 371 0.61 9.53 22.38
N SER A 372 0.69 8.72 21.33
CA SER A 372 1.52 9.00 20.15
C SER A 372 1.03 10.27 19.44
N PRO A 373 1.93 11.18 19.03
CA PRO A 373 1.55 12.30 18.17
C PRO A 373 1.28 11.87 16.73
N PHE A 374 1.60 10.62 16.38
CA PHE A 374 1.46 10.09 15.03
C PHE A 374 0.22 9.23 14.90
N ASN A 375 -0.41 9.31 13.74
CA ASN A 375 -1.54 8.46 13.38
C ASN A 375 -1.65 8.38 11.86
N THR A 376 -1.83 7.20 11.33
CA THR A 376 -2.04 6.98 9.90
C THR A 376 -3.51 6.74 9.59
N VAL A 377 -4.01 7.36 8.53
CA VAL A 377 -5.40 7.15 8.04
C VAL A 377 -5.45 6.14 6.90
N THR A 378 -4.30 5.89 6.27
CA THR A 378 -4.14 4.93 5.17
C THR A 378 -2.84 4.19 5.37
N GLY A 379 -2.82 2.91 5.06
CA GLY A 379 -1.66 2.08 5.34
C GLY A 379 -1.47 1.83 6.84
N GLY A 380 -0.34 1.32 7.17
CA GLY A 380 0.05 0.92 8.51
C GLY A 380 0.33 -0.57 8.57
N ALA A 381 1.32 -0.95 9.35
CA ALA A 381 1.69 -2.33 9.55
C ALA A 381 2.24 -2.52 10.97
N ILE A 382 2.15 -3.76 11.43
CA ILE A 382 2.83 -4.24 12.62
C ILE A 382 3.90 -5.22 12.14
N SER A 383 5.03 -5.26 12.82
CA SER A 383 6.01 -6.33 12.63
C SER A 383 6.52 -6.75 13.99
N TYR A 384 6.35 -8.03 14.31
CA TYR A 384 6.81 -8.61 15.57
C TYR A 384 8.19 -9.25 15.37
N ALA A 385 9.08 -9.01 16.32
CA ALA A 385 10.35 -9.71 16.42
C ALA A 385 10.23 -10.85 17.44
N GLU A 386 11.05 -11.90 17.29
CA GLU A 386 11.03 -13.10 18.17
C GLU A 386 11.17 -12.77 19.67
N GLY A 387 11.89 -11.69 19.99
CA GLY A 387 12.08 -11.20 21.38
C GLY A 387 10.88 -10.44 21.96
N GLY A 388 9.71 -10.47 21.32
CA GLY A 388 8.48 -9.81 21.77
C GLY A 388 8.45 -8.31 21.53
N ARG A 389 9.50 -7.72 20.96
CA ARG A 389 9.45 -6.34 20.46
C ARG A 389 8.59 -6.27 19.22
N PHE A 390 7.99 -5.11 18.99
CA PHE A 390 7.25 -4.89 17.76
C PHE A 390 7.47 -3.45 17.25
N LEU A 391 7.28 -3.26 15.98
CA LEU A 391 7.22 -1.93 15.39
C LEU A 391 5.80 -1.62 14.90
N VAL A 392 5.50 -0.33 14.87
CA VAL A 392 4.30 0.23 14.25
C VAL A 392 4.72 1.21 13.17
N HIS A 393 4.28 0.95 11.97
CA HIS A 393 4.52 1.78 10.82
C HIS A 393 3.35 2.75 10.61
N TYR A 394 3.60 4.04 10.77
CA TYR A 394 2.63 5.10 10.48
C TYR A 394 2.85 5.60 9.05
N ASP A 395 2.28 4.91 8.06
CA ASP A 395 2.62 5.06 6.64
C ASP A 395 2.56 6.50 6.14
N ASN A 396 1.40 7.16 6.23
CA ASN A 396 1.27 8.53 5.74
C ASN A 396 1.87 9.60 6.68
N GLN A 397 2.46 9.18 7.80
CA GLN A 397 3.25 10.01 8.69
C GLN A 397 4.76 9.85 8.46
N ALA A 398 5.16 8.84 7.68
CA ALA A 398 6.56 8.53 7.41
C ALA A 398 7.42 8.30 8.67
N VAL A 399 6.82 7.69 9.69
CA VAL A 399 7.43 7.37 10.98
C VAL A 399 7.24 5.90 11.29
N VAL A 400 8.26 5.29 11.86
CA VAL A 400 8.21 3.93 12.40
C VAL A 400 8.60 3.99 13.88
N ASP A 401 7.68 3.62 14.75
CA ASP A 401 7.92 3.51 16.19
C ASP A 401 8.20 2.06 16.57
N ILE A 402 9.18 1.85 17.45
CA ILE A 402 9.61 0.55 17.94
C ILE A 402 9.25 0.46 19.41
N TYR A 403 8.53 -0.58 19.76
CA TYR A 403 8.01 -0.82 21.11
C TYR A 403 8.66 -2.07 21.72
N SER A 404 8.81 -2.06 23.04
CA SER A 404 9.07 -3.28 23.81
C SER A 404 7.82 -4.16 23.87
N GLU A 405 7.98 -5.41 24.33
CA GLU A 405 6.87 -6.31 24.60
C GLU A 405 5.83 -5.72 25.57
N SER A 406 6.27 -4.86 26.51
CA SER A 406 5.37 -4.14 27.44
C SER A 406 4.65 -2.94 26.82
N GLY A 407 4.95 -2.60 25.57
CA GLY A 407 4.40 -1.44 24.88
C GLY A 407 5.10 -0.11 25.19
N ASP A 408 6.28 -0.14 25.80
CA ASP A 408 7.08 1.08 25.99
C ASP A 408 7.78 1.44 24.69
N LEU A 409 7.73 2.72 24.29
CA LEU A 409 8.44 3.22 23.11
C LEU A 409 9.95 3.18 23.37
N VAL A 410 10.68 2.33 22.64
CA VAL A 410 12.14 2.11 22.81
C VAL A 410 12.96 2.63 21.65
N GLY A 411 12.34 2.97 20.53
CA GLY A 411 13.04 3.54 19.39
C GLY A 411 12.09 4.16 18.37
N ARG A 412 12.65 4.94 17.48
CA ARG A 412 11.97 5.55 16.34
C ARG A 412 12.88 5.59 15.15
N TYR A 413 12.37 5.23 13.99
CA TYR A 413 13.06 5.46 12.74
C TYR A 413 12.33 6.52 11.92
N THR A 414 13.09 7.47 11.40
CA THR A 414 12.62 8.49 10.48
C THR A 414 13.70 8.78 9.45
N ARG A 415 13.31 8.94 8.19
CA ARG A 415 14.21 9.43 7.15
C ARG A 415 13.80 10.84 6.79
N LEU A 416 14.71 11.79 6.87
CA LEU A 416 14.46 13.18 6.52
C LEU A 416 15.12 13.54 5.18
N ASN A 417 14.45 14.37 4.39
CA ASN A 417 15.06 15.01 3.24
C ASN A 417 15.87 16.25 3.67
N ALA A 418 16.53 16.89 2.72
CA ALA A 418 17.33 18.09 2.98
C ALA A 418 16.53 19.27 3.56
N ALA A 419 15.22 19.28 3.42
CA ALA A 419 14.31 20.28 4.00
C ALA A 419 13.84 19.91 5.42
N GLY A 420 14.29 18.78 5.98
CA GLY A 420 13.89 18.28 7.30
C GLY A 420 12.48 17.68 7.33
N ARG A 421 11.95 17.27 6.18
CA ARG A 421 10.64 16.62 6.08
C ARG A 421 10.81 15.11 6.02
N ALA A 422 9.97 14.36 6.73
CA ALA A 422 10.03 12.91 6.73
C ALA A 422 9.59 12.32 5.39
N LEU A 423 10.31 11.29 4.96
CA LEU A 423 10.06 10.56 3.72
C LEU A 423 9.39 9.23 4.05
N ARG A 424 8.31 8.92 3.36
CA ARG A 424 7.61 7.64 3.52
C ARG A 424 8.55 6.46 3.28
N GLY A 425 8.35 5.41 4.03
CA GLY A 425 9.07 4.16 3.92
C GLY A 425 8.49 3.15 4.89
N SER A 426 8.81 1.89 4.69
CA SER A 426 8.38 0.79 5.55
C SER A 426 9.56 0.17 6.26
N ALA A 427 9.32 -0.61 7.29
CA ALA A 427 10.36 -1.26 8.08
C ALA A 427 9.97 -2.65 8.53
N MET A 428 10.98 -3.52 8.73
CA MET A 428 10.86 -4.81 9.41
C MET A 428 11.91 -4.88 10.52
N LEU A 429 11.53 -5.44 11.66
CA LEU A 429 12.37 -5.54 12.86
C LEU A 429 12.90 -6.98 12.99
N PHE A 430 14.19 -7.08 13.31
CA PHE A 430 14.86 -8.36 13.57
C PHE A 430 15.64 -8.30 14.88
N ASP A 431 15.65 -9.39 15.61
CA ASP A 431 16.45 -9.52 16.81
C ASP A 431 17.94 -9.66 16.50
N ALA A 432 18.76 -9.45 17.52
CA ALA A 432 20.20 -9.61 17.39
C ALA A 432 20.54 -11.08 17.09
N GLY A 433 21.19 -11.33 15.96
CA GLY A 433 21.56 -12.65 15.49
C GLY A 433 22.89 -12.62 14.73
N SER A 434 23.48 -13.80 14.52
CA SER A 434 24.68 -13.96 13.68
C SER A 434 24.24 -14.48 12.32
N TYR A 435 24.16 -13.60 11.33
CA TYR A 435 23.78 -13.95 9.98
C TYR A 435 25.04 -14.18 9.13
N ASN A 436 25.27 -15.45 8.72
CA ASN A 436 26.51 -15.87 8.05
C ASN A 436 26.77 -15.14 6.72
N TRP A 437 25.74 -14.65 6.05
CA TRP A 437 25.85 -13.95 4.78
C TRP A 437 26.28 -12.48 4.93
N LEU A 438 26.01 -11.84 6.10
CA LEU A 438 26.41 -10.45 6.37
C LEU A 438 27.95 -10.28 6.50
N ASN A 439 28.67 -11.37 6.74
CA ASN A 439 30.12 -11.35 6.97
C ASN A 439 30.92 -11.80 5.72
N LYS A 440 30.28 -11.96 4.58
CA LYS A 440 30.92 -12.33 3.31
C LYS A 440 31.05 -11.13 2.39
#